data_89d29656b5fae12824d72d0228f083e5
#
_entry.id   89d29656b5fae12824d72d0228f083e5
#
_cell.length_a   1.000
_cell.length_b   1.000
_cell.length_c   1.000
_cell.angle_alpha   90.00
_cell.angle_beta   90.00
_cell.angle_gamma   90.00
#
_symmetry.space_group_name_H-M   'P 1'
#
loop_
_entity.id
_entity.type
_entity.pdbx_description
1 polymer ?
#
loop_
_entity_poly.entity_id
_entity_poly.type
_entity_poly.pdbx_seq_one_letter_code
_entity_poly.pdbx_strand_id
1 'polypeptide(L)'
;MPQALSRQLVHRLVTLNAMSSYLMGSIGFSIQLIKPDFELTRVVASWHNIGWACALVFISLILLGHGHRRPAHQTIRFGWVLMILGSLAYCLSPNIFFSVPAVILTASGSVVAGNTATAILGAHSKTAMKNMFRSTGVGLFMASVSPTVIGLTTQVEIPWRITVASTAVLIGLVALKIVPELEARPAPALQESKIVWNNTMIAILIFAFLTITMEVSLSAWAVDLLTERGSEVKTSVLFATIAPYFVALSRIYLSTKDEFNLNLIWRFSFVAIASGVLLVIFANSPTLTLAGLIIAAAGIGPCASIAIANASSTAQGSDRGIAAFVIGMGISNGASPWIMGFVSENFGFAAAYGVIFLVLILTTLTFIWVMKNSLPHGSAANRI
;
A
#
# COMPACT_ATOMS: atom_id res chain seq x y z
N MET A 1 -1.71 -15.81 28.83
CA MET A 1 -1.19 -14.61 28.14
C MET A 1 -0.53 -15.08 26.86
N PRO A 2 -0.80 -14.55 25.66
CA PRO A 2 -0.09 -14.94 24.46
C PRO A 2 1.38 -14.57 24.61
N GLN A 3 2.28 -15.54 24.35
CA GLN A 3 3.73 -15.35 24.41
C GLN A 3 4.14 -14.25 23.41
N ALA A 4 5.02 -13.35 23.86
CA ALA A 4 5.56 -12.31 22.99
C ALA A 4 6.23 -12.94 21.75
N LEU A 5 5.98 -12.38 20.56
CA LEU A 5 6.66 -12.83 19.35
C LEU A 5 8.17 -12.68 19.51
N SER A 6 8.93 -13.71 19.13
CA SER A 6 10.39 -13.59 19.14
C SER A 6 10.84 -12.49 18.18
N ARG A 7 11.90 -11.75 18.55
CA ARG A 7 12.48 -10.69 17.68
C ARG A 7 12.84 -11.24 16.30
N GLN A 8 13.34 -12.48 16.24
CA GLN A 8 13.71 -13.14 14.99
C GLN A 8 12.50 -13.39 14.08
N LEU A 9 11.36 -13.82 14.66
CA LEU A 9 10.12 -14.02 13.89
C LEU A 9 9.59 -12.69 13.34
N VAL A 10 9.52 -11.65 14.19
CA VAL A 10 9.11 -10.31 13.72
C VAL A 10 10.01 -9.84 12.58
N HIS A 11 11.33 -10.00 12.70
CA HIS A 11 12.27 -9.60 11.66
C HIS A 11 12.03 -10.34 10.33
N ARG A 12 11.86 -11.66 10.38
CA ARG A 12 11.57 -12.48 9.19
C ARG A 12 10.25 -12.07 8.51
N LEU A 13 9.18 -11.84 9.29
CA LEU A 13 7.89 -11.43 8.74
C LEU A 13 7.95 -10.02 8.11
N VAL A 14 8.64 -9.08 8.75
CA VAL A 14 8.87 -7.73 8.20
C VAL A 14 9.69 -7.82 6.90
N THR A 15 10.72 -8.67 6.86
CA THR A 15 11.55 -8.87 5.64
C THR A 15 10.73 -9.47 4.50
N LEU A 16 9.89 -10.48 4.78
CA LEU A 16 8.99 -11.06 3.79
C LEU A 16 8.01 -10.01 3.24
N ASN A 17 7.42 -9.20 4.11
CA ASN A 17 6.55 -8.11 3.68
C ASN A 17 7.29 -7.06 2.84
N ALA A 18 8.52 -6.72 3.21
CA ALA A 18 9.37 -5.80 2.46
C ALA A 18 9.70 -6.32 1.05
N MET A 19 10.04 -7.61 0.93
CA MET A 19 10.28 -8.29 -0.34
C MET A 19 9.02 -8.34 -1.22
N SER A 20 7.86 -8.66 -0.62
CA SER A 20 6.56 -8.62 -1.31
C SER A 20 6.26 -7.22 -1.83
N SER A 21 6.47 -6.21 -1.00
CA SER A 21 6.26 -4.80 -1.36
C SER A 21 7.19 -4.33 -2.47
N TYR A 22 8.45 -4.83 -2.52
CA TYR A 22 9.36 -4.57 -3.63
C TYR A 22 8.77 -5.07 -4.96
N LEU A 23 8.30 -6.32 -5.02
CA LEU A 23 7.71 -6.88 -6.24
C LEU A 23 6.44 -6.14 -6.66
N MET A 24 5.59 -5.79 -5.70
CA MET A 24 4.38 -5.03 -5.98
C MET A 24 4.70 -3.61 -6.46
N GLY A 25 5.71 -2.96 -5.89
CA GLY A 25 6.24 -1.67 -6.36
C GLY A 25 6.79 -1.74 -7.78
N SER A 26 7.49 -2.83 -8.13
CA SER A 26 7.99 -3.08 -9.49
C SER A 26 6.85 -3.10 -10.51
N ILE A 27 5.79 -3.86 -10.24
CA ILE A 27 4.64 -3.97 -11.13
C ILE A 27 3.88 -2.65 -11.18
N GLY A 28 3.56 -2.05 -10.02
CA GLY A 28 2.82 -0.80 -9.96
C GLY A 28 3.49 0.34 -10.74
N PHE A 29 4.81 0.47 -10.62
CA PHE A 29 5.58 1.46 -11.36
C PHE A 29 5.67 1.14 -12.85
N SER A 30 5.88 -0.13 -13.21
CA SER A 30 6.02 -0.54 -14.61
C SER A 30 4.75 -0.37 -15.45
N ILE A 31 3.58 -0.13 -14.82
CA ILE A 31 2.35 0.27 -15.54
C ILE A 31 2.55 1.57 -16.33
N GLN A 32 3.39 2.49 -15.83
CA GLN A 32 3.73 3.70 -16.56
C GLN A 32 4.64 3.43 -17.79
N LEU A 33 5.46 2.37 -17.71
CA LEU A 33 6.38 1.97 -18.77
C LEU A 33 5.71 1.06 -19.82
N ILE A 34 4.75 0.22 -19.42
CA ILE A 34 3.98 -0.64 -20.34
C ILE A 34 2.97 0.18 -21.16
N LYS A 35 2.59 1.36 -20.68
CA LYS A 35 1.67 2.28 -21.38
C LYS A 35 2.16 2.61 -22.81
N PRO A 36 3.39 3.10 -23.03
CA PRO A 36 3.90 3.31 -24.37
C PRO A 36 4.14 2.00 -25.15
N ASP A 37 4.53 0.90 -24.50
CA ASP A 37 4.75 -0.40 -25.17
C ASP A 37 3.48 -0.92 -25.87
N PHE A 38 2.31 -0.61 -25.32
CA PHE A 38 1.01 -1.08 -25.80
C PHE A 38 0.14 0.06 -26.35
N GLU A 39 0.69 1.26 -26.50
CA GLU A 39 -0.01 2.47 -26.98
C GLU A 39 -1.32 2.77 -26.19
N LEU A 40 -1.26 2.62 -24.86
CA LEU A 40 -2.43 2.77 -23.97
C LEU A 40 -2.61 4.22 -23.51
N THR A 41 -3.88 4.65 -23.34
CA THR A 41 -4.21 5.84 -22.55
C THR A 41 -4.01 5.57 -21.05
N ARG A 42 -3.98 6.63 -20.22
CA ARG A 42 -3.90 6.50 -18.73
C ARG A 42 -5.07 5.70 -18.18
N VAL A 43 -6.27 5.96 -18.71
CA VAL A 43 -7.51 5.25 -18.32
C VAL A 43 -7.38 3.75 -18.59
N VAL A 44 -6.94 3.36 -19.78
CA VAL A 44 -6.80 1.94 -20.15
C VAL A 44 -5.65 1.28 -19.38
N ALA A 45 -4.51 1.95 -19.21
CA ALA A 45 -3.40 1.45 -18.40
C ALA A 45 -3.81 1.20 -16.93
N SER A 46 -4.74 2.01 -16.39
CA SER A 46 -5.29 1.83 -15.04
C SER A 46 -6.04 0.51 -14.83
N TRP A 47 -6.40 -0.24 -15.88
CA TRP A 47 -7.01 -1.56 -15.75
C TRP A 47 -6.11 -2.56 -15.01
N HIS A 48 -4.80 -2.38 -15.05
CA HIS A 48 -3.87 -3.15 -14.23
C HIS A 48 -4.12 -2.91 -12.73
N ASN A 49 -4.38 -1.64 -12.35
CA ASN A 49 -4.72 -1.30 -10.96
C ASN A 49 -6.10 -1.82 -10.55
N ILE A 50 -7.07 -1.85 -11.50
CA ILE A 50 -8.38 -2.47 -11.26
C ILE A 50 -8.22 -3.99 -11.07
N GLY A 51 -7.41 -4.65 -11.89
CA GLY A 51 -7.06 -6.06 -11.72
C GLY A 51 -6.43 -6.35 -10.35
N TRP A 52 -5.51 -5.50 -9.93
CA TRP A 52 -4.92 -5.55 -8.59
C TRP A 52 -6.00 -5.39 -7.51
N ALA A 53 -6.87 -4.40 -7.63
CA ALA A 53 -7.97 -4.15 -6.70
C ALA A 53 -8.89 -5.37 -6.57
N CYS A 54 -9.25 -5.98 -7.69
CA CYS A 54 -10.04 -7.21 -7.69
C CYS A 54 -9.37 -8.32 -6.89
N ALA A 55 -8.06 -8.53 -7.08
CA ALA A 55 -7.33 -9.53 -6.31
C ALA A 55 -7.36 -9.23 -4.80
N LEU A 56 -7.11 -7.97 -4.41
CA LEU A 56 -7.15 -7.53 -3.01
C LEU A 56 -8.51 -7.81 -2.38
N VAL A 57 -9.60 -7.44 -3.05
CA VAL A 57 -10.96 -7.59 -2.52
C VAL A 57 -11.37 -9.05 -2.48
N PHE A 58 -11.30 -9.77 -3.61
CA PHE A 58 -11.80 -11.15 -3.70
C PHE A 58 -11.00 -12.13 -2.84
N ILE A 59 -9.66 -12.04 -2.85
CA ILE A 59 -8.84 -12.94 -2.04
C ILE A 59 -9.04 -12.64 -0.55
N SER A 60 -9.18 -11.38 -0.15
CA SER A 60 -9.48 -11.06 1.25
C SER A 60 -10.84 -11.58 1.69
N LEU A 61 -11.87 -11.50 0.84
CA LEU A 61 -13.19 -12.09 1.12
C LEU A 61 -13.13 -13.62 1.24
N ILE A 62 -12.36 -14.30 0.37
CA ILE A 62 -12.15 -15.74 0.44
C ILE A 62 -11.44 -16.12 1.75
N LEU A 63 -10.38 -15.41 2.12
CA LEU A 63 -9.65 -15.67 3.36
C LEU A 63 -10.52 -15.44 4.61
N LEU A 64 -11.43 -14.47 4.59
CA LEU A 64 -12.41 -14.23 5.64
C LEU A 64 -13.42 -15.35 5.78
N GLY A 65 -13.95 -15.87 4.65
CA GLY A 65 -14.99 -16.88 4.65
C GLY A 65 -14.51 -18.29 4.98
N HIS A 66 -13.27 -18.63 4.61
CA HIS A 66 -12.76 -20.01 4.72
C HIS A 66 -11.80 -20.25 5.88
N GLY A 67 -11.38 -19.19 6.60
CA GLY A 67 -10.41 -19.28 7.67
C GLY A 67 -9.04 -19.82 7.23
N HIS A 68 -8.04 -19.74 8.09
CA HIS A 68 -6.73 -20.31 7.81
C HIS A 68 -6.71 -21.82 8.11
N ARG A 69 -7.30 -22.64 7.23
CA ARG A 69 -7.28 -24.10 7.35
C ARG A 69 -5.89 -24.71 7.17
N ARG A 70 -4.95 -23.95 6.59
CA ARG A 70 -3.57 -24.39 6.33
C ARG A 70 -2.60 -23.77 7.32
N PRO A 71 -1.46 -24.44 7.63
CA PRO A 71 -0.37 -23.84 8.39
C PRO A 71 0.10 -22.53 7.75
N ALA A 72 0.37 -21.51 8.56
CA ALA A 72 0.71 -20.17 8.08
C ALA A 72 1.92 -20.17 7.11
N HIS A 73 2.94 -21.02 7.38
CA HIS A 73 4.10 -21.13 6.50
C HIS A 73 3.76 -21.65 5.10
N GLN A 74 2.82 -22.60 5.00
CA GLN A 74 2.37 -23.11 3.69
C GLN A 74 1.59 -22.05 2.91
N THR A 75 0.74 -21.30 3.61
CA THR A 75 -0.02 -20.18 3.03
C THR A 75 0.91 -19.10 2.50
N ILE A 76 1.94 -18.73 3.28
CA ILE A 76 2.94 -17.73 2.86
C ILE A 76 3.75 -18.26 1.65
N ARG A 77 4.21 -19.52 1.68
CA ARG A 77 4.95 -20.13 0.54
C ARG A 77 4.09 -20.17 -0.73
N PHE A 78 2.84 -20.58 -0.62
CA PHE A 78 1.90 -20.58 -1.75
C PHE A 78 1.74 -19.18 -2.35
N GLY A 79 1.55 -18.16 -1.50
CA GLY A 79 1.49 -16.77 -1.95
C GLY A 79 2.74 -16.34 -2.71
N TRP A 80 3.94 -16.72 -2.25
CA TRP A 80 5.20 -16.41 -2.93
C TRP A 80 5.32 -17.10 -4.30
N VAL A 81 4.89 -18.34 -4.43
CA VAL A 81 4.87 -19.03 -5.74
C VAL A 81 3.96 -18.31 -6.73
N LEU A 82 2.76 -17.90 -6.30
CA LEU A 82 1.85 -17.11 -7.13
C LEU A 82 2.45 -15.78 -7.56
N MET A 83 3.16 -15.08 -6.65
CA MET A 83 3.83 -13.82 -6.96
C MET A 83 4.91 -13.98 -8.03
N ILE A 84 5.76 -15.01 -7.92
CA ILE A 84 6.82 -15.28 -8.90
C ILE A 84 6.20 -15.58 -10.27
N LEU A 85 5.26 -16.53 -10.33
CA LEU A 85 4.62 -16.92 -11.59
C LEU A 85 3.86 -15.75 -12.24
N GLY A 86 3.11 -14.99 -11.46
CA GLY A 86 2.38 -13.82 -11.95
C GLY A 86 3.31 -12.72 -12.46
N SER A 87 4.42 -12.44 -11.75
CA SER A 87 5.41 -11.43 -12.20
C SER A 87 6.10 -11.85 -13.50
N LEU A 88 6.44 -13.13 -13.65
CA LEU A 88 7.01 -13.66 -14.90
C LEU A 88 6.00 -13.58 -16.05
N ALA A 89 4.74 -13.99 -15.81
CA ALA A 89 3.67 -13.88 -16.80
C ALA A 89 3.43 -12.43 -17.22
N TYR A 90 3.52 -11.47 -16.29
CA TYR A 90 3.40 -10.05 -16.57
C TYR A 90 4.53 -9.56 -17.50
N CYS A 91 5.76 -9.94 -17.23
CA CYS A 91 6.91 -9.55 -18.04
C CYS A 91 6.88 -10.15 -19.45
N LEU A 92 6.28 -11.34 -19.62
CA LEU A 92 6.16 -12.04 -20.89
C LEU A 92 4.89 -11.67 -21.67
N SER A 93 4.00 -10.83 -21.09
CA SER A 93 2.71 -10.51 -21.72
C SER A 93 2.89 -9.69 -22.99
N PRO A 94 2.21 -10.11 -24.10
CA PRO A 94 2.29 -9.40 -25.38
C PRO A 94 1.31 -8.22 -25.48
N ASN A 95 0.29 -8.16 -24.62
CA ASN A 95 -0.74 -7.12 -24.62
C ASN A 95 -1.47 -7.05 -23.27
N ILE A 96 -2.41 -6.11 -23.16
CA ILE A 96 -3.15 -5.84 -21.93
C ILE A 96 -4.02 -7.02 -21.47
N PHE A 97 -4.55 -7.82 -22.39
CA PHE A 97 -5.41 -8.97 -22.04
C PHE A 97 -4.66 -10.08 -21.31
N PHE A 98 -3.34 -10.15 -21.47
CA PHE A 98 -2.47 -11.08 -20.73
C PHE A 98 -1.82 -10.42 -19.51
N SER A 99 -1.47 -9.14 -19.60
CA SER A 99 -0.79 -8.46 -18.50
C SER A 99 -1.72 -8.19 -17.30
N VAL A 100 -3.00 -7.86 -17.51
CA VAL A 100 -3.95 -7.66 -16.41
C VAL A 100 -4.20 -8.95 -15.60
N PRO A 101 -4.50 -10.12 -16.20
CA PRO A 101 -4.56 -11.38 -15.46
C PRO A 101 -3.27 -11.74 -14.71
N ALA A 102 -2.11 -11.43 -15.29
CA ALA A 102 -0.82 -11.67 -14.65
C ALA A 102 -0.64 -10.78 -13.39
N VAL A 103 -1.09 -9.52 -13.44
CA VAL A 103 -1.14 -8.63 -12.26
C VAL A 103 -2.10 -9.19 -11.21
N ILE A 104 -3.29 -9.67 -11.60
CA ILE A 104 -4.23 -10.31 -10.67
C ILE A 104 -3.57 -11.50 -9.96
N LEU A 105 -2.84 -12.34 -10.68
CA LEU A 105 -2.14 -13.49 -10.11
C LEU A 105 -1.07 -13.06 -9.10
N THR A 106 -0.24 -12.07 -9.45
CA THR A 106 0.79 -11.54 -8.57
C THR A 106 0.19 -10.92 -7.31
N ALA A 107 -0.83 -10.09 -7.48
CA ALA A 107 -1.53 -9.45 -6.37
C ALA A 107 -2.20 -10.46 -5.44
N SER A 108 -2.82 -11.51 -6.00
CA SER A 108 -3.41 -12.61 -5.21
C SER A 108 -2.36 -13.27 -4.32
N GLY A 109 -1.17 -13.53 -4.86
CA GLY A 109 -0.05 -14.07 -4.09
C GLY A 109 0.39 -13.14 -2.96
N SER A 110 0.50 -11.83 -3.25
CA SER A 110 0.86 -10.81 -2.27
C SER A 110 -0.17 -10.72 -1.13
N VAL A 111 -1.46 -10.73 -1.45
CA VAL A 111 -2.55 -10.72 -0.46
C VAL A 111 -2.50 -11.94 0.45
N VAL A 112 -2.34 -13.14 -0.13
CA VAL A 112 -2.27 -14.39 0.63
C VAL A 112 -1.07 -14.38 1.60
N ALA A 113 0.11 -14.03 1.12
CA ALA A 113 1.31 -13.98 1.95
C ALA A 113 1.29 -12.82 2.95
N GLY A 114 0.93 -11.62 2.49
CA GLY A 114 0.94 -10.39 3.27
C GLY A 114 -0.10 -10.37 4.38
N ASN A 115 -1.35 -10.76 4.12
CA ASN A 115 -2.40 -10.82 5.15
C ASN A 115 -2.04 -11.81 6.25
N THR A 116 -1.48 -12.98 5.88
CA THR A 116 -1.05 -13.97 6.86
C THR A 116 0.08 -13.43 7.74
N ALA A 117 1.09 -12.79 7.16
CA ALA A 117 2.20 -12.17 7.90
C ALA A 117 1.71 -11.01 8.79
N THR A 118 0.83 -10.15 8.27
CA THR A 118 0.27 -9.01 8.99
C THR A 118 -0.60 -9.45 10.17
N ALA A 119 -1.42 -10.48 10.00
CA ALA A 119 -2.24 -11.04 11.08
C ALA A 119 -1.38 -11.56 12.23
N ILE A 120 -0.24 -12.21 11.94
CA ILE A 120 0.71 -12.66 12.96
C ILE A 120 1.34 -11.47 13.68
N LEU A 121 1.79 -10.43 12.94
CA LEU A 121 2.39 -9.23 13.52
C LEU A 121 1.42 -8.42 14.38
N GLY A 122 0.13 -8.40 14.00
CA GLY A 122 -0.94 -7.67 14.69
C GLY A 122 -1.51 -8.37 15.91
N ALA A 123 -1.24 -9.67 16.10
CA ALA A 123 -1.84 -10.48 17.18
C ALA A 123 -1.43 -10.04 18.61
N HIS A 124 -0.44 -9.15 18.77
CA HIS A 124 0.07 -8.68 20.07
C HIS A 124 -0.27 -7.22 20.30
N SER A 125 -1.31 -6.95 21.06
CA SER A 125 -1.87 -5.60 21.29
C SER A 125 -0.85 -4.53 21.73
N LYS A 126 0.09 -4.88 22.62
CA LYS A 126 1.08 -3.92 23.16
C LYS A 126 2.12 -3.44 22.11
N THR A 127 2.43 -4.23 21.10
CA THR A 127 3.45 -3.90 20.09
C THR A 127 2.86 -3.80 18.68
N ALA A 128 1.56 -4.04 18.53
CA ALA A 128 0.89 -4.09 17.24
C ALA A 128 1.12 -2.82 16.41
N MET A 129 0.87 -1.64 16.98
CA MET A 129 1.04 -0.37 16.28
C MET A 129 2.49 -0.15 15.81
N LYS A 130 3.46 -0.38 16.71
CA LYS A 130 4.90 -0.27 16.40
C LYS A 130 5.31 -1.24 15.29
N ASN A 131 4.84 -2.49 15.36
CA ASN A 131 5.10 -3.50 14.34
C ASN A 131 4.44 -3.14 13.00
N MET A 132 3.23 -2.55 13.00
CA MET A 132 2.56 -2.08 11.78
C MET A 132 3.30 -0.91 11.14
N PHE A 133 3.68 0.11 11.90
CA PHE A 133 4.50 1.21 11.38
C PHE A 133 5.82 0.69 10.79
N ARG A 134 6.49 -0.24 11.48
CA ARG A 134 7.73 -0.84 11.02
C ARG A 134 7.52 -1.64 9.73
N SER A 135 6.54 -2.53 9.71
CA SER A 135 6.28 -3.41 8.58
C SER A 135 5.83 -2.63 7.33
N THR A 136 4.90 -1.69 7.49
CA THR A 136 4.42 -0.86 6.38
C THR A 136 5.47 0.16 5.92
N GLY A 137 6.27 0.72 6.85
CA GLY A 137 7.34 1.65 6.51
C GLY A 137 8.48 0.98 5.74
N VAL A 138 9.00 -0.15 6.25
CA VAL A 138 10.05 -0.93 5.56
C VAL A 138 9.52 -1.50 4.25
N GLY A 139 8.26 -1.96 4.24
CA GLY A 139 7.61 -2.44 3.01
C GLY A 139 7.56 -1.35 1.94
N LEU A 140 7.06 -0.17 2.27
CA LEU A 140 6.96 0.92 1.31
C LEU A 140 8.34 1.47 0.89
N PHE A 141 9.33 1.48 1.81
CA PHE A 141 10.71 1.81 1.44
C PHE A 141 11.22 0.87 0.34
N MET A 142 11.03 -0.43 0.51
CA MET A 142 11.41 -1.43 -0.50
C MET A 142 10.56 -1.32 -1.79
N ALA A 143 9.28 -0.99 -1.68
CA ALA A 143 8.45 -0.68 -2.84
C ALA A 143 8.96 0.54 -3.62
N SER A 144 9.58 1.51 -2.96
CA SER A 144 10.18 2.69 -3.58
C SER A 144 11.57 2.41 -4.17
N VAL A 145 12.32 1.47 -3.59
CA VAL A 145 13.62 1.01 -4.14
C VAL A 145 13.43 0.38 -5.53
N SER A 146 12.35 -0.36 -5.73
CA SER A 146 12.08 -1.06 -6.98
C SER A 146 11.95 -0.14 -8.20
N PRO A 147 11.12 0.93 -8.20
CA PRO A 147 11.09 1.91 -9.27
C PRO A 147 12.46 2.57 -9.53
N THR A 148 13.22 2.83 -8.47
CA THR A 148 14.57 3.40 -8.60
C THR A 148 15.50 2.45 -9.35
N VAL A 149 15.48 1.15 -9.00
CA VAL A 149 16.25 0.12 -9.73
C VAL A 149 15.83 0.05 -11.19
N ILE A 150 14.52 0.03 -11.47
CA ILE A 150 14.00 0.02 -12.85
C ILE A 150 14.46 1.29 -13.60
N GLY A 151 14.34 2.47 -12.97
CA GLY A 151 14.77 3.73 -13.56
C GLY A 151 16.26 3.74 -13.89
N LEU A 152 17.12 3.26 -12.99
CA LEU A 152 18.57 3.18 -13.22
C LEU A 152 18.92 2.16 -14.30
N THR A 153 18.30 0.99 -14.34
CA THR A 153 18.55 -0.02 -15.38
C THR A 153 18.08 0.46 -16.75
N THR A 154 17.00 1.23 -16.82
CA THR A 154 16.51 1.83 -18.06
C THR A 154 17.49 2.88 -18.61
N GLN A 155 18.23 3.59 -17.75
CA GLN A 155 19.28 4.54 -18.20
C GLN A 155 20.43 3.85 -18.92
N VAL A 156 20.75 2.62 -18.52
CA VAL A 156 21.79 1.78 -19.16
C VAL A 156 21.21 0.82 -20.21
N GLU A 157 20.02 1.15 -20.72
CA GLU A 157 19.33 0.46 -21.81
C GLU A 157 18.91 -0.99 -21.52
N ILE A 158 18.88 -1.39 -20.25
CA ILE A 158 18.32 -2.70 -19.87
C ILE A 158 16.79 -2.59 -19.90
N PRO A 159 16.09 -3.45 -20.67
CA PRO A 159 14.63 -3.45 -20.71
C PRO A 159 14.03 -3.66 -19.32
N TRP A 160 13.05 -2.82 -18.95
CA TRP A 160 12.39 -2.90 -17.66
C TRP A 160 11.81 -4.30 -17.34
N ARG A 161 11.34 -5.02 -18.38
CA ARG A 161 10.81 -6.38 -18.26
C ARG A 161 11.86 -7.37 -17.72
N ILE A 162 13.12 -7.24 -18.16
CA ILE A 162 14.25 -8.07 -17.68
C ILE A 162 14.53 -7.74 -16.21
N THR A 163 14.54 -6.46 -15.86
CA THR A 163 14.76 -6.03 -14.46
C THR A 163 13.68 -6.57 -13.53
N VAL A 164 12.40 -6.47 -13.91
CA VAL A 164 11.28 -6.98 -13.10
C VAL A 164 11.32 -8.51 -13.01
N ALA A 165 11.56 -9.22 -14.12
CA ALA A 165 11.60 -10.68 -14.13
C ALA A 165 12.75 -11.23 -13.28
N SER A 166 13.98 -10.71 -13.46
CA SER A 166 15.15 -11.17 -12.71
C SER A 166 15.01 -10.91 -11.20
N THR A 167 14.52 -9.73 -10.81
CA THR A 167 14.29 -9.41 -9.40
C THR A 167 13.17 -10.25 -8.80
N ALA A 168 12.10 -10.55 -9.55
CA ALA A 168 11.02 -11.41 -9.09
C ALA A 168 11.52 -12.83 -8.77
N VAL A 169 12.38 -13.39 -9.62
CA VAL A 169 12.98 -14.72 -9.38
C VAL A 169 13.93 -14.67 -8.19
N LEU A 170 14.89 -13.73 -8.17
CA LEU A 170 15.89 -13.65 -7.11
C LEU A 170 15.26 -13.44 -5.72
N ILE A 171 14.42 -12.41 -5.61
CA ILE A 171 13.74 -12.09 -4.34
C ILE A 171 12.78 -13.20 -3.94
N GLY A 172 12.04 -13.77 -4.90
CA GLY A 172 11.12 -14.87 -4.63
C GLY A 172 11.82 -16.11 -4.10
N LEU A 173 12.96 -16.52 -4.68
CA LEU A 173 13.74 -17.66 -4.20
C LEU A 173 14.29 -17.43 -2.79
N VAL A 174 14.79 -16.21 -2.50
CA VAL A 174 15.23 -15.84 -1.15
C VAL A 174 14.07 -15.88 -0.17
N ALA A 175 12.92 -15.31 -0.54
CA ALA A 175 11.73 -15.31 0.31
C ALA A 175 11.27 -16.73 0.65
N LEU A 176 11.23 -17.64 -0.33
CA LEU A 176 10.86 -19.03 -0.09
C LEU A 176 11.80 -19.75 0.91
N LYS A 177 13.09 -19.37 0.95
CA LYS A 177 14.06 -19.91 1.91
C LYS A 177 13.88 -19.35 3.34
N ILE A 178 13.47 -18.08 3.47
CA ILE A 178 13.37 -17.44 4.78
C ILE A 178 11.99 -17.56 5.43
N VAL A 179 10.99 -18.12 4.71
CA VAL A 179 9.68 -18.38 5.31
C VAL A 179 9.87 -19.22 6.57
N PRO A 180 9.53 -18.67 7.77
CA PRO A 180 9.75 -19.39 9.01
C PRO A 180 8.86 -20.64 9.06
N GLU A 181 9.36 -21.71 9.64
CA GLU A 181 8.52 -22.82 10.06
C GLU A 181 7.63 -22.33 11.20
N LEU A 182 6.41 -22.02 10.86
CA LEU A 182 5.38 -21.64 11.79
C LEU A 182 4.54 -22.88 12.04
N GLU A 183 4.56 -23.36 13.27
CA GLU A 183 3.62 -24.39 13.70
C GLU A 183 2.19 -23.97 13.35
N ALA A 184 1.39 -24.94 12.98
CA ALA A 184 -0.04 -24.70 12.77
C ALA A 184 -0.58 -24.14 14.12
N ARG A 185 -0.81 -22.83 14.18
CA ARG A 185 -1.64 -22.32 15.26
C ARG A 185 -2.95 -23.08 15.16
N PRO A 186 -3.43 -23.70 16.25
CA PRO A 186 -4.82 -24.14 16.27
C PRO A 186 -5.61 -22.91 15.83
N ALA A 187 -6.31 -23.01 14.70
CA ALA A 187 -7.20 -21.94 14.27
C ALA A 187 -8.02 -21.60 15.51
N PRO A 188 -8.02 -20.33 16.00
CA PRO A 188 -8.91 -19.96 17.07
C PRO A 188 -10.25 -20.51 16.62
N ALA A 189 -10.90 -21.33 17.48
CA ALA A 189 -12.14 -22.01 17.14
C ALA A 189 -13.00 -20.96 16.45
N LEU A 190 -13.15 -21.09 15.13
CA LEU A 190 -13.90 -20.15 14.35
C LEU A 190 -15.32 -20.25 14.90
N GLN A 191 -15.63 -19.41 15.86
CA GLN A 191 -17.02 -19.06 16.03
C GLN A 191 -17.45 -18.61 14.63
N GLU A 192 -18.33 -19.38 14.03
CA GLU A 192 -18.98 -19.09 12.72
C GLU A 192 -19.82 -17.81 12.81
N SER A 193 -19.35 -16.84 13.53
CA SER A 193 -20.02 -15.56 13.66
C SER A 193 -19.84 -14.83 12.34
N LYS A 194 -20.94 -14.77 11.56
CA LYS A 194 -21.09 -13.96 10.36
C LYS A 194 -20.45 -12.58 10.59
N ILE A 195 -19.73 -12.07 9.57
CA ILE A 195 -19.21 -10.70 9.62
C ILE A 195 -20.42 -9.78 9.81
N VAL A 196 -20.47 -9.10 10.94
CA VAL A 196 -21.50 -8.10 11.18
C VAL A 196 -20.98 -6.76 10.68
N TRP A 197 -21.48 -6.31 9.55
CA TRP A 197 -21.22 -4.97 9.03
C TRP A 197 -21.95 -3.95 9.89
N ASN A 198 -21.26 -3.47 10.92
CA ASN A 198 -21.73 -2.38 11.77
C ASN A 198 -21.04 -1.05 11.36
N ASN A 199 -21.51 0.05 11.97
CA ASN A 199 -20.97 1.39 11.67
C ASN A 199 -19.45 1.48 11.86
N THR A 200 -18.88 0.75 12.82
CA THR A 200 -17.42 0.73 13.06
C THR A 200 -16.67 0.07 11.90
N MET A 201 -17.15 -1.07 11.38
CA MET A 201 -16.53 -1.76 10.25
C MET A 201 -16.62 -0.93 8.97
N ILE A 202 -17.78 -0.29 8.74
CA ILE A 202 -17.97 0.62 7.60
C ILE A 202 -17.02 1.82 7.72
N ALA A 203 -16.87 2.41 8.89
CA ALA A 203 -15.95 3.52 9.10
C ALA A 203 -14.49 3.14 8.87
N ILE A 204 -14.07 1.94 9.31
CA ILE A 204 -12.73 1.42 9.04
C ILE A 204 -12.51 1.27 7.54
N LEU A 205 -13.46 0.71 6.80
CA LEU A 205 -13.40 0.57 5.36
C LEU A 205 -13.27 1.93 4.67
N ILE A 206 -14.12 2.90 5.04
CA ILE A 206 -14.09 4.26 4.49
C ILE A 206 -12.77 4.96 4.81
N PHE A 207 -12.30 4.86 6.06
CA PHE A 207 -11.06 5.48 6.48
C PHE A 207 -9.85 4.87 5.76
N ALA A 208 -9.84 3.53 5.59
CA ALA A 208 -8.83 2.84 4.77
C ALA A 208 -8.88 3.29 3.31
N PHE A 209 -10.07 3.32 2.71
CA PHE A 209 -10.26 3.80 1.34
C PHE A 209 -9.70 5.21 1.15
N LEU A 210 -10.08 6.16 2.00
CA LEU A 210 -9.68 7.56 1.86
C LEU A 210 -8.17 7.76 2.10
N THR A 211 -7.58 7.11 3.11
CA THR A 211 -6.14 7.25 3.40
C THR A 211 -5.28 6.68 2.28
N ILE A 212 -5.66 5.52 1.74
CA ILE A 212 -4.94 4.90 0.62
C ILE A 212 -5.18 5.68 -0.69
N THR A 213 -6.37 6.26 -0.88
CA THR A 213 -6.65 7.13 -2.03
C THR A 213 -5.66 8.30 -2.10
N MET A 214 -5.39 8.98 -0.98
CA MET A 214 -4.39 10.05 -0.95
C MET A 214 -3.00 9.54 -1.34
N GLU A 215 -2.59 8.39 -0.79
CA GLU A 215 -1.26 7.81 -1.00
C GLU A 215 -1.05 7.37 -2.46
N VAL A 216 -2.01 6.65 -3.02
CA VAL A 216 -1.94 6.15 -4.40
C VAL A 216 -2.07 7.29 -5.41
N SER A 217 -2.99 8.23 -5.19
CA SER A 217 -3.21 9.36 -6.09
C SER A 217 -1.98 10.27 -6.19
N LEU A 218 -1.22 10.42 -5.11
CA LEU A 218 -0.03 11.28 -5.11
C LEU A 218 1.02 10.81 -6.12
N SER A 219 1.17 9.50 -6.31
CA SER A 219 2.25 8.89 -7.10
C SER A 219 1.79 8.26 -8.42
N ALA A 220 0.48 8.02 -8.61
CA ALA A 220 -0.04 7.26 -9.74
C ALA A 220 0.42 7.77 -11.11
N TRP A 221 0.43 9.08 -11.33
CA TRP A 221 0.82 9.72 -12.59
C TRP A 221 1.92 10.77 -12.41
N ALA A 222 2.79 10.59 -11.40
CA ALA A 222 3.85 11.54 -11.09
C ALA A 222 4.87 11.72 -12.22
N VAL A 223 5.17 10.66 -12.99
CA VAL A 223 6.05 10.75 -14.17
C VAL A 223 5.43 11.65 -15.22
N ASP A 224 4.18 11.41 -15.58
CA ASP A 224 3.47 12.20 -16.59
C ASP A 224 3.34 13.68 -16.16
N LEU A 225 3.02 13.93 -14.87
CA LEU A 225 2.96 15.27 -14.30
C LEU A 225 4.31 16.01 -14.42
N LEU A 226 5.41 15.38 -14.01
CA LEU A 226 6.74 16.00 -14.05
C LEU A 226 7.19 16.25 -15.48
N THR A 227 6.85 15.36 -16.42
CA THR A 227 7.13 15.52 -17.85
C THR A 227 6.33 16.70 -18.44
N GLU A 228 5.05 16.83 -18.09
CA GLU A 228 4.21 17.96 -18.51
C GLU A 228 4.73 19.30 -17.95
N ARG A 229 5.40 19.29 -16.79
CA ARG A 229 6.05 20.46 -16.19
C ARG A 229 7.43 20.77 -16.78
N GLY A 230 7.84 20.07 -17.84
CA GLY A 230 9.07 20.35 -18.59
C GLY A 230 10.29 19.53 -18.18
N SER A 231 10.13 18.46 -17.37
CA SER A 231 11.23 17.52 -17.12
C SER A 231 11.34 16.52 -18.26
N GLU A 232 12.57 16.10 -18.59
CA GLU A 232 12.80 14.98 -19.49
C GLU A 232 12.21 13.69 -18.90
N VAL A 233 11.68 12.79 -19.74
CA VAL A 233 11.04 11.53 -19.31
C VAL A 233 11.95 10.71 -18.38
N LYS A 234 13.23 10.52 -18.75
CA LYS A 234 14.20 9.76 -17.93
C LYS A 234 14.38 10.37 -16.53
N THR A 235 14.45 11.70 -16.45
CA THR A 235 14.55 12.45 -15.19
C THR A 235 13.25 12.37 -14.40
N SER A 236 12.10 12.48 -15.05
CA SER A 236 10.78 12.35 -14.44
C SER A 236 10.57 10.99 -13.79
N VAL A 237 11.05 9.91 -14.43
CA VAL A 237 11.02 8.55 -13.88
C VAL A 237 11.77 8.48 -12.55
N LEU A 238 12.98 9.05 -12.46
CA LEU A 238 13.74 9.07 -11.20
C LEU A 238 13.11 9.99 -10.15
N PHE A 239 12.67 11.18 -10.53
CA PHE A 239 12.04 12.12 -9.62
C PHE A 239 10.75 11.59 -9.01
N ALA A 240 9.94 10.88 -9.79
CA ALA A 240 8.71 10.26 -9.30
C ALA A 240 8.94 9.22 -8.20
N THR A 241 10.15 8.63 -8.13
CA THR A 241 10.48 7.66 -7.07
C THR A 241 10.78 8.31 -5.72
N ILE A 242 11.06 9.63 -5.67
CA ILE A 242 11.52 10.31 -4.46
C ILE A 242 10.40 10.46 -3.43
N ALA A 243 9.21 10.91 -3.85
CA ALA A 243 8.10 11.15 -2.93
C ALA A 243 7.69 9.90 -2.11
N PRO A 244 7.55 8.68 -2.67
CA PRO A 244 7.27 7.47 -1.91
C PRO A 244 8.29 7.16 -0.81
N TYR A 245 9.58 7.53 -0.97
CA TYR A 245 10.54 7.38 0.13
C TYR A 245 10.18 8.22 1.35
N PHE A 246 9.64 9.43 1.16
CA PHE A 246 9.22 10.28 2.28
C PHE A 246 7.98 9.75 2.99
N VAL A 247 7.07 9.08 2.28
CA VAL A 247 5.98 8.30 2.90
C VAL A 247 6.56 7.19 3.77
N ALA A 248 7.53 6.44 3.26
CA ALA A 248 8.16 5.34 3.99
C ALA A 248 8.97 5.84 5.21
N LEU A 249 9.78 6.88 5.03
CA LEU A 249 10.64 7.43 6.09
C LEU A 249 9.80 7.99 7.25
N SER A 250 8.68 8.66 6.98
CA SER A 250 7.79 9.13 8.04
C SER A 250 7.18 7.99 8.86
N ARG A 251 6.84 6.85 8.25
CA ARG A 251 6.39 5.63 8.94
C ARG A 251 7.50 5.00 9.77
N ILE A 252 8.72 4.87 9.18
CA ILE A 252 9.89 4.31 9.86
C ILE A 252 10.22 5.18 11.07
N TYR A 253 10.23 6.52 10.92
CA TYR A 253 10.45 7.44 12.03
C TYR A 253 9.43 7.24 13.16
N LEU A 254 8.15 7.14 12.84
CA LEU A 254 7.13 6.89 13.85
C LEU A 254 7.31 5.52 14.51
N SER A 255 7.79 4.50 13.80
CA SER A 255 8.04 3.17 14.38
C SER A 255 9.11 3.17 15.49
N THR A 256 9.93 4.22 15.60
CA THR A 256 10.92 4.38 16.68
C THR A 256 10.33 4.93 17.98
N LYS A 257 9.11 5.48 17.93
CA LYS A 257 8.45 6.07 19.10
C LYS A 257 7.73 5.01 19.92
N ASP A 258 7.70 5.18 21.23
CA ASP A 258 6.98 4.31 22.14
C ASP A 258 5.58 4.87 22.47
N GLU A 259 5.41 6.19 22.37
CA GLU A 259 4.14 6.89 22.60
C GLU A 259 3.75 7.72 21.38
N PHE A 260 2.45 7.80 21.09
CA PHE A 260 1.89 8.48 19.94
C PHE A 260 0.83 9.48 20.36
N ASN A 261 1.07 10.76 20.07
CA ASN A 261 0.00 11.76 20.08
C ASN A 261 -0.67 11.79 18.69
N LEU A 262 -1.73 11.01 18.52
CA LEU A 262 -2.41 10.87 17.23
C LEU A 262 -2.98 12.19 16.71
N ASN A 263 -3.46 13.07 17.60
CA ASN A 263 -3.99 14.39 17.21
C ASN A 263 -2.89 15.30 16.66
N LEU A 264 -1.70 15.30 17.29
CA LEU A 264 -0.56 16.07 16.80
C LEU A 264 -0.07 15.56 15.45
N ILE A 265 0.07 14.23 15.32
CA ILE A 265 0.48 13.58 14.07
C ILE A 265 -0.52 13.93 12.96
N TRP A 266 -1.83 13.86 13.24
CA TRP A 266 -2.87 14.19 12.26
C TRP A 266 -2.84 15.66 11.84
N ARG A 267 -2.69 16.60 12.78
CA ARG A 267 -2.55 18.03 12.47
C ARG A 267 -1.35 18.32 11.57
N PHE A 268 -0.19 17.72 11.89
CA PHE A 268 1.00 17.80 11.04
C PHE A 268 0.72 17.22 9.64
N SER A 269 0.13 16.04 9.56
CA SER A 269 -0.24 15.39 8.29
C SER A 269 -1.15 16.27 7.45
N PHE A 270 -2.20 16.84 8.07
CA PHE A 270 -3.14 17.73 7.38
C PHE A 270 -2.43 18.94 6.75
N VAL A 271 -1.62 19.65 7.54
CA VAL A 271 -0.89 20.84 7.08
C VAL A 271 0.09 20.47 5.98
N ALA A 272 0.85 19.41 6.15
CA ALA A 272 1.85 18.98 5.17
C ALA A 272 1.18 18.53 3.84
N ILE A 273 0.10 17.74 3.90
CA ILE A 273 -0.62 17.32 2.70
C ILE A 273 -1.23 18.53 2.00
N ALA A 274 -1.93 19.39 2.73
CA ALA A 274 -2.58 20.57 2.16
C ALA A 274 -1.58 21.49 1.48
N SER A 275 -0.48 21.87 2.16
CA SER A 275 0.54 22.76 1.61
C SER A 275 1.28 22.10 0.42
N GLY A 276 1.61 20.81 0.51
CA GLY A 276 2.29 20.09 -0.57
C GLY A 276 1.40 19.98 -1.82
N VAL A 277 0.12 19.62 -1.66
CA VAL A 277 -0.83 19.52 -2.79
C VAL A 277 -1.08 20.90 -3.41
N LEU A 278 -1.25 21.96 -2.62
CA LEU A 278 -1.37 23.32 -3.15
C LEU A 278 -0.11 23.73 -3.93
N LEU A 279 1.08 23.39 -3.42
CA LEU A 279 2.32 23.65 -4.15
C LEU A 279 2.35 22.91 -5.49
N VAL A 280 1.92 21.64 -5.56
CA VAL A 280 1.82 20.90 -6.83
C VAL A 280 0.85 21.55 -7.81
N ILE A 281 -0.33 22.01 -7.33
CA ILE A 281 -1.35 22.64 -8.16
C ILE A 281 -0.82 23.92 -8.81
N PHE A 282 -0.12 24.77 -8.06
CA PHE A 282 0.37 26.06 -8.51
C PHE A 282 1.81 26.05 -9.05
N ALA A 283 2.52 24.92 -8.95
CA ALA A 283 3.90 24.80 -9.45
C ALA A 283 3.95 24.89 -10.97
N ASN A 284 4.90 25.70 -11.48
CA ASN A 284 5.16 25.85 -12.91
C ASN A 284 6.50 25.24 -13.35
N SER A 285 7.17 24.50 -12.46
CA SER A 285 8.45 23.85 -12.74
C SER A 285 8.51 22.46 -12.13
N PRO A 286 9.29 21.52 -12.70
CA PRO A 286 9.47 20.18 -12.16
C PRO A 286 9.99 20.18 -10.72
N THR A 287 10.91 21.08 -10.39
CA THR A 287 11.52 21.18 -9.05
C THR A 287 10.51 21.57 -7.98
N LEU A 288 9.67 22.57 -8.25
CA LEU A 288 8.60 22.98 -7.31
C LEU A 288 7.53 21.91 -7.21
N THR A 289 7.19 21.25 -8.32
CA THR A 289 6.27 20.12 -8.33
C THR A 289 6.80 18.99 -7.45
N LEU A 290 8.08 18.62 -7.61
CA LEU A 290 8.73 17.59 -6.79
C LEU A 290 8.76 17.98 -5.30
N ALA A 291 9.06 19.23 -4.97
CA ALA A 291 9.03 19.71 -3.59
C ALA A 291 7.63 19.57 -2.98
N GLY A 292 6.58 19.92 -3.72
CA GLY A 292 5.19 19.72 -3.30
C GLY A 292 4.84 18.25 -3.08
N LEU A 293 5.25 17.36 -3.99
CA LEU A 293 5.07 15.91 -3.85
C LEU A 293 5.76 15.36 -2.60
N ILE A 294 6.98 15.80 -2.30
CA ILE A 294 7.75 15.40 -1.11
C ILE A 294 7.05 15.86 0.18
N ILE A 295 6.62 17.12 0.24
CA ILE A 295 5.94 17.66 1.42
C ILE A 295 4.62 16.91 1.67
N ALA A 296 3.81 16.71 0.63
CA ALA A 296 2.58 15.94 0.73
C ALA A 296 2.83 14.49 1.16
N ALA A 297 3.85 13.85 0.59
CA ALA A 297 4.25 12.48 0.90
C ALA A 297 4.62 12.30 2.39
N ALA A 298 5.40 13.23 2.95
CA ALA A 298 5.76 13.21 4.37
C ALA A 298 4.52 13.27 5.28
N GLY A 299 3.50 14.05 4.89
CA GLY A 299 2.23 14.13 5.61
C GLY A 299 1.34 12.88 5.44
N ILE A 300 1.31 12.28 4.25
CA ILE A 300 0.48 11.09 3.96
C ILE A 300 1.00 9.85 4.71
N GLY A 301 2.31 9.74 4.92
CA GLY A 301 2.92 8.54 5.49
C GLY A 301 2.24 7.98 6.74
N PRO A 302 1.94 8.76 7.77
CA PRO A 302 1.29 8.26 8.98
C PRO A 302 -0.14 7.74 8.77
N CYS A 303 -0.88 8.28 7.79
CA CYS A 303 -2.33 8.13 7.68
C CYS A 303 -2.78 6.67 7.53
N ALA A 304 -2.18 5.92 6.60
CA ALA A 304 -2.53 4.52 6.38
C ALA A 304 -2.13 3.62 7.56
N SER A 305 -1.02 3.93 8.24
CA SER A 305 -0.59 3.16 9.43
C SER A 305 -1.53 3.38 10.62
N ILE A 306 -2.07 4.59 10.78
CA ILE A 306 -3.11 4.88 11.77
C ILE A 306 -4.39 4.11 11.42
N ALA A 307 -4.78 4.08 10.14
CA ALA A 307 -5.97 3.36 9.69
C ALA A 307 -5.88 1.85 9.96
N ILE A 308 -4.74 1.21 9.65
CA ILE A 308 -4.54 -0.23 9.89
C ILE A 308 -4.44 -0.55 11.40
N ALA A 309 -3.84 0.35 12.20
CA ALA A 309 -3.77 0.18 13.65
C ALA A 309 -5.17 0.25 14.28
N ASN A 310 -6.01 1.19 13.86
CA ASN A 310 -7.41 1.26 14.26
C ASN A 310 -8.20 0.02 13.83
N ALA A 311 -7.97 -0.46 12.61
CA ALA A 311 -8.59 -1.68 12.11
C ALA A 311 -8.24 -2.90 12.96
N SER A 312 -6.96 -3.03 13.36
CA SER A 312 -6.49 -4.16 14.18
C SER A 312 -7.02 -4.16 15.62
N SER A 313 -7.48 -3.03 16.13
CA SER A 313 -7.94 -2.84 17.52
C SER A 313 -9.45 -2.97 17.71
N THR A 314 -10.20 -3.41 16.69
CA THR A 314 -11.66 -3.49 16.77
C THR A 314 -12.16 -4.56 17.74
N ALA A 315 -13.32 -4.31 18.36
CA ALA A 315 -14.00 -5.26 19.22
C ALA A 315 -14.42 -6.57 18.53
N GLN A 316 -14.50 -6.58 17.19
CA GLN A 316 -14.84 -7.77 16.41
C GLN A 316 -13.63 -8.69 16.11
N GLY A 317 -12.44 -8.30 16.56
CA GLY A 317 -11.18 -9.02 16.35
C GLY A 317 -10.33 -8.43 15.23
N SER A 318 -9.03 -8.56 15.41
CA SER A 318 -7.99 -8.03 14.52
C SER A 318 -8.16 -8.47 13.07
N ASP A 319 -8.48 -9.75 12.84
CA ASP A 319 -8.57 -10.32 11.49
C ASP A 319 -9.69 -9.68 10.66
N ARG A 320 -10.84 -9.39 11.29
CA ARG A 320 -11.98 -8.76 10.61
C ARG A 320 -11.73 -7.29 10.31
N GLY A 321 -11.15 -6.57 11.25
CA GLY A 321 -10.77 -5.18 11.04
C GLY A 321 -9.73 -5.03 9.93
N ILE A 322 -8.69 -5.87 9.93
CA ILE A 322 -7.67 -5.90 8.86
C ILE A 322 -8.31 -6.23 7.51
N ALA A 323 -9.26 -7.14 7.47
CA ALA A 323 -9.94 -7.47 6.22
C ALA A 323 -10.79 -6.30 5.69
N ALA A 324 -11.53 -5.59 6.54
CA ALA A 324 -12.24 -4.37 6.13
C ALA A 324 -11.25 -3.30 5.61
N PHE A 325 -10.09 -3.14 6.29
CA PHE A 325 -9.02 -2.26 5.83
C PHE A 325 -8.53 -2.68 4.42
N VAL A 326 -8.25 -3.96 4.19
CA VAL A 326 -7.73 -4.46 2.91
C VAL A 326 -8.76 -4.32 1.79
N ILE A 327 -10.06 -4.49 2.07
CA ILE A 327 -11.13 -4.22 1.10
C ILE A 327 -11.12 -2.73 0.72
N GLY A 328 -11.11 -1.82 1.70
CA GLY A 328 -11.02 -0.38 1.44
C GLY A 328 -9.77 0.00 0.64
N MET A 329 -8.61 -0.55 1.01
CA MET A 329 -7.36 -0.39 0.29
C MET A 329 -7.46 -0.92 -1.15
N GLY A 330 -8.09 -2.07 -1.36
CA GLY A 330 -8.28 -2.67 -2.69
C GLY A 330 -9.11 -1.76 -3.59
N ILE A 331 -10.25 -1.30 -3.12
CA ILE A 331 -11.13 -0.37 -3.87
C ILE A 331 -10.35 0.90 -4.23
N SER A 332 -9.58 1.44 -3.29
CA SER A 332 -8.77 2.64 -3.52
C SER A 332 -7.69 2.43 -4.59
N ASN A 333 -6.95 1.32 -4.53
CA ASN A 333 -5.89 1.02 -5.52
C ASN A 333 -6.44 0.89 -6.96
N GLY A 334 -7.68 0.45 -7.12
CA GLY A 334 -8.33 0.40 -8.43
C GLY A 334 -8.90 1.75 -8.85
N ALA A 335 -9.67 2.38 -7.98
CA ALA A 335 -10.41 3.59 -8.30
C ALA A 335 -9.51 4.83 -8.44
N SER A 336 -8.51 5.00 -7.55
CA SER A 336 -7.73 6.25 -7.50
C SER A 336 -6.91 6.52 -8.76
N PRO A 337 -6.11 5.57 -9.31
CA PRO A 337 -5.36 5.82 -10.54
C PRO A 337 -6.27 6.07 -11.75
N TRP A 338 -7.44 5.39 -11.78
CA TRP A 338 -8.43 5.57 -12.83
C TRP A 338 -9.06 6.97 -12.76
N ILE A 339 -9.51 7.40 -11.57
CA ILE A 339 -10.08 8.75 -11.37
C ILE A 339 -9.03 9.81 -11.70
N MET A 340 -7.81 9.66 -11.19
CA MET A 340 -6.71 10.61 -11.44
C MET A 340 -6.36 10.66 -12.94
N GLY A 341 -6.34 9.50 -13.62
CA GLY A 341 -6.13 9.42 -15.06
C GLY A 341 -7.22 10.16 -15.83
N PHE A 342 -8.49 9.84 -15.55
CA PHE A 342 -9.63 10.48 -16.18
C PHE A 342 -9.66 12.01 -15.96
N VAL A 343 -9.47 12.46 -14.72
CA VAL A 343 -9.49 13.89 -14.41
C VAL A 343 -8.29 14.60 -15.04
N SER A 344 -7.09 13.99 -15.01
CA SER A 344 -5.91 14.62 -15.63
C SER A 344 -5.99 14.69 -17.16
N GLU A 345 -6.62 13.72 -17.81
CA GLU A 345 -6.80 13.73 -19.27
C GLU A 345 -7.83 14.79 -19.73
N ASN A 346 -8.89 15.01 -18.96
CA ASN A 346 -10.01 15.89 -19.34
C ASN A 346 -9.91 17.30 -18.76
N PHE A 347 -9.29 17.48 -17.59
CA PHE A 347 -9.28 18.74 -16.83
C PHE A 347 -7.88 19.18 -16.39
N GLY A 348 -6.84 18.41 -16.74
CA GLY A 348 -5.46 18.69 -16.39
C GLY A 348 -5.06 18.24 -14.98
N PHE A 349 -3.75 18.24 -14.71
CA PHE A 349 -3.21 17.77 -13.44
C PHE A 349 -3.59 18.65 -12.24
N ALA A 350 -3.77 19.95 -12.42
CA ALA A 350 -4.22 20.81 -11.32
C ALA A 350 -5.57 20.37 -10.75
N ALA A 351 -6.53 20.03 -11.61
CA ALA A 351 -7.82 19.49 -11.20
C ALA A 351 -7.68 18.10 -10.56
N ALA A 352 -6.84 17.22 -11.12
CA ALA A 352 -6.60 15.90 -10.56
C ALA A 352 -6.03 15.98 -9.13
N TYR A 353 -5.04 16.84 -8.87
CA TYR A 353 -4.52 17.04 -7.51
C TYR A 353 -5.51 17.78 -6.59
N GLY A 354 -6.44 18.57 -7.14
CA GLY A 354 -7.59 19.11 -6.40
C GLY A 354 -8.49 18.02 -5.81
N VAL A 355 -8.61 16.88 -6.45
CA VAL A 355 -9.33 15.71 -5.91
C VAL A 355 -8.65 15.20 -4.62
N ILE A 356 -7.31 15.20 -4.56
CA ILE A 356 -6.57 14.80 -3.33
C ILE A 356 -6.92 15.74 -2.17
N PHE A 357 -7.07 17.04 -2.44
CA PHE A 357 -7.46 18.01 -1.41
C PHE A 357 -8.87 17.74 -0.87
N LEU A 358 -9.83 17.42 -1.73
CA LEU A 358 -11.17 16.99 -1.31
C LEU A 358 -11.12 15.72 -0.45
N VAL A 359 -10.35 14.72 -0.88
CA VAL A 359 -10.18 13.46 -0.15
C VAL A 359 -9.55 13.73 1.23
N LEU A 360 -8.60 14.66 1.36
CA LEU A 360 -8.00 15.07 2.63
C LEU A 360 -9.05 15.60 3.62
N ILE A 361 -9.97 16.42 3.15
CA ILE A 361 -11.08 16.94 3.99
C ILE A 361 -11.95 15.78 4.48
N LEU A 362 -12.38 14.90 3.57
CA LEU A 362 -13.21 13.73 3.92
C LEU A 362 -12.49 12.78 4.89
N THR A 363 -11.21 12.57 4.68
CA THR A 363 -10.37 11.73 5.56
C THR A 363 -10.29 12.33 6.96
N THR A 364 -10.15 13.65 7.05
CA THR A 364 -10.09 14.36 8.36
C THR A 364 -11.40 14.25 9.11
N LEU A 365 -12.54 14.42 8.44
CA LEU A 365 -13.86 14.23 9.05
C LEU A 365 -14.04 12.78 9.54
N THR A 366 -13.61 11.82 8.74
CA THR A 366 -13.67 10.39 9.11
C THR A 366 -12.74 10.08 10.30
N PHE A 367 -11.53 10.65 10.32
CA PHE A 367 -10.60 10.51 11.45
C PHE A 367 -11.22 11.04 12.75
N ILE A 368 -11.79 12.24 12.73
CA ILE A 368 -12.45 12.84 13.92
C ILE A 368 -13.58 11.93 14.39
N TRP A 369 -14.37 11.39 13.47
CA TRP A 369 -15.48 10.49 13.81
C TRP A 369 -14.97 9.18 14.41
N VAL A 370 -13.95 8.54 13.82
CA VAL A 370 -13.33 7.30 14.31
C VAL A 370 -12.76 7.50 15.72
N MET A 371 -12.02 8.61 15.93
CA MET A 371 -11.42 8.91 17.24
C MET A 371 -12.47 9.10 18.35
N LYS A 372 -13.64 9.65 18.01
CA LYS A 372 -14.74 9.84 18.98
C LYS A 372 -15.46 8.52 19.34
N ASN A 373 -15.58 7.59 18.38
CA ASN A 373 -16.47 6.44 18.52
C ASN A 373 -15.76 5.08 18.71
N SER A 374 -14.45 4.97 18.38
CA SER A 374 -13.72 3.70 18.40
C SER A 374 -12.83 3.51 19.62
N LEU A 375 -12.51 4.57 20.37
CA LEU A 375 -11.74 4.44 21.61
C LEU A 375 -12.65 4.06 22.77
N PRO A 376 -12.36 2.96 23.51
CA PRO A 376 -13.08 2.66 24.74
C PRO A 376 -12.96 3.86 25.69
N HIS A 377 -14.10 4.31 26.24
CA HIS A 377 -14.14 5.34 27.27
C HIS A 377 -13.31 4.85 28.47
N GLY A 378 -12.08 5.36 28.62
CA GLY A 378 -11.17 4.99 29.72
C GLY A 378 -9.73 4.67 29.34
N SER A 379 -9.35 4.65 28.05
CA SER A 379 -7.93 4.51 27.68
C SER A 379 -7.19 5.82 27.94
N ALA A 380 -5.94 5.71 28.47
CA ALA A 380 -5.07 6.86 28.81
C ALA A 380 -4.74 7.83 27.63
N ALA A 381 -5.27 7.57 26.45
CA ALA A 381 -5.14 8.41 25.27
C ALA A 381 -5.98 9.72 25.34
N ASN A 382 -6.88 9.87 26.34
CA ASN A 382 -7.66 11.10 26.58
C ASN A 382 -6.95 12.11 27.51
N ARG A 383 -5.66 11.96 27.80
CA ARG A 383 -4.91 13.04 28.44
C ARG A 383 -4.38 13.96 27.35
N ILE A 384 -5.15 15.02 27.11
CA ILE A 384 -4.81 16.23 26.35
C ILE A 384 -3.61 16.90 26.97
#